data_54b28a6d6a65da2bafb88cb01e301758
#
_entry.id   54b28a6d6a65da2bafb88cb01e301758
#
_cell.length_a   1.000
_cell.length_b   1.000
_cell.length_c   1.000
_cell.angle_alpha   90.00
_cell.angle_beta   90.00
_cell.angle_gamma   90.00
#
_symmetry.space_group_name_H-M   'P 1'
#
loop_
_entity.id
_entity.type
_entity.pdbx_description
1 polymer ?
#
loop_
_entity_poly.entity_id
_entity_poly.type
_entity_poly.pdbx_seq_one_letter_code
_entity_poly.pdbx_strand_id
1 'polypeptide(L)'
;DKKYPASLSYQTIEKFLRIQTNFDGVIITDDLDMGAIRKNYGLSEIVSLGINAGENILLFSNRFEHDKKLVDKISLIIKQGLIDGYISPERINDSYDKIIKLKKTIK
;
A
#
# COMPACT_ATOMS: atom_id res chain seq x y z
N ASP A 1 -14.31 -5.19 -6.94
CA ASP A 1 -14.00 -6.37 -6.13
C ASP A 1 -14.96 -6.47 -4.96
N LYS A 2 -15.60 -7.63 -4.81
CA LYS A 2 -16.59 -7.85 -3.74
C LYS A 2 -15.95 -8.26 -2.41
N LYS A 3 -14.70 -8.69 -2.43
CA LYS A 3 -14.03 -9.22 -1.25
C LYS A 3 -13.28 -8.14 -0.47
N TYR A 4 -12.62 -7.23 -1.17
CA TYR A 4 -11.78 -6.20 -0.55
C TYR A 4 -12.18 -4.81 -1.01
N PRO A 5 -12.03 -3.77 -0.16
CA PRO A 5 -12.16 -2.40 -0.62
C PRO A 5 -11.11 -2.11 -1.71
N ALA A 6 -11.39 -1.10 -2.53
CA ALA A 6 -10.55 -0.79 -3.69
C ALA A 6 -9.07 -0.64 -3.34
N SER A 7 -8.75 0.05 -2.23
CA SER A 7 -7.37 0.28 -1.79
C SER A 7 -6.62 -0.99 -1.39
N LEU A 8 -7.33 -2.09 -1.14
CA LEU A 8 -6.71 -3.36 -0.75
C LEU A 8 -6.90 -4.44 -1.81
N SER A 9 -7.46 -4.08 -2.95
CA SER A 9 -7.84 -5.04 -3.98
C SER A 9 -6.81 -5.13 -5.10
N TYR A 10 -6.15 -6.27 -5.18
CA TYR A 10 -5.28 -6.59 -6.32
C TYR A 10 -6.04 -6.50 -7.65
N GLN A 11 -7.31 -6.93 -7.66
CA GLN A 11 -8.15 -6.87 -8.87
C GLN A 11 -8.39 -5.44 -9.34
N THR A 12 -8.63 -4.52 -8.40
CA THR A 12 -8.87 -3.12 -8.74
C THR A 12 -7.57 -2.42 -9.13
N ILE A 13 -6.52 -2.57 -8.34
CA ILE A 13 -5.28 -1.80 -8.52
C ILE A 13 -4.43 -2.41 -9.63
N GLU A 14 -4.03 -3.67 -9.51
CA GLU A 14 -3.11 -4.27 -10.48
C GLU A 14 -3.82 -4.62 -11.78
N LYS A 15 -4.90 -5.39 -11.72
CA LYS A 15 -5.56 -5.86 -12.93
C LYS A 15 -6.29 -4.75 -13.68
N PHE A 16 -7.05 -3.93 -12.99
CA PHE A 16 -7.81 -2.88 -13.65
C PHE A 16 -6.96 -1.66 -13.98
N LEU A 17 -6.42 -0.98 -12.95
CA LEU A 17 -5.68 0.27 -13.18
C LEU A 17 -4.38 0.06 -13.96
N ARG A 18 -3.56 -0.90 -13.55
CA ARG A 18 -2.25 -1.09 -14.16
C ARG A 18 -2.33 -1.76 -15.51
N ILE A 19 -3.02 -2.89 -15.60
CA ILE A 19 -3.01 -3.72 -16.81
C ILE A 19 -4.04 -3.22 -17.81
N GLN A 20 -5.32 -3.15 -17.44
CA GLN A 20 -6.38 -2.80 -18.37
C GLN A 20 -6.30 -1.36 -18.86
N THR A 21 -5.97 -0.40 -17.99
CA THR A 21 -5.83 1.00 -18.38
C THR A 21 -4.40 1.37 -18.74
N ASN A 22 -3.46 0.45 -18.59
CA ASN A 22 -2.03 0.66 -18.85
C ASN A 22 -1.43 1.82 -18.06
N PHE A 23 -1.90 2.03 -16.84
CA PHE A 23 -1.39 3.10 -15.98
C PHE A 23 -0.08 2.68 -15.32
N ASP A 24 1.00 3.41 -15.58
CA ASP A 24 2.33 3.11 -15.08
C ASP A 24 2.85 4.10 -14.04
N GLY A 25 2.00 5.01 -13.58
CA GLY A 25 2.37 6.02 -12.59
C GLY A 25 2.34 5.51 -11.15
N VAL A 26 2.57 6.44 -10.22
CA VAL A 26 2.47 6.17 -8.78
C VAL A 26 1.01 6.13 -8.36
N ILE A 27 0.65 5.09 -7.60
CA ILE A 27 -0.68 4.97 -7.00
C ILE A 27 -0.54 5.18 -5.49
N ILE A 28 -1.30 6.15 -4.97
CA ILE A 28 -1.36 6.49 -3.55
C ILE A 28 -2.71 6.04 -3.03
N THR A 29 -2.75 5.40 -1.85
CA THR A 29 -4.00 5.00 -1.24
C THR A 29 -4.77 6.19 -0.69
N ASP A 30 -6.08 6.02 -0.48
CA ASP A 30 -6.82 6.84 0.47
C ASP A 30 -6.26 6.63 1.88
N ASP A 31 -6.70 7.44 2.81
CA ASP A 31 -6.29 7.32 4.21
C ASP A 31 -6.71 5.96 4.77
N LEU A 32 -5.73 5.10 5.00
CA LEU A 32 -5.96 3.74 5.49
C LEU A 32 -6.32 3.70 6.98
N ASP A 33 -6.23 4.82 7.68
CA ASP A 33 -6.74 4.94 9.05
C ASP A 33 -8.24 5.21 9.11
N MET A 34 -8.89 5.41 7.97
CA MET A 34 -10.31 5.69 7.97
C MET A 34 -11.17 4.47 8.29
N GLY A 35 -12.08 4.72 9.22
CA GLY A 35 -13.22 3.96 9.69
C GLY A 35 -13.27 2.47 9.34
N ALA A 36 -13.88 2.15 8.22
CA ALA A 36 -14.20 0.77 7.87
C ALA A 36 -12.97 -0.12 7.63
N ILE A 37 -11.87 0.45 7.14
CA ILE A 37 -10.66 -0.34 6.86
C ILE A 37 -10.01 -0.78 8.17
N ARG A 38 -9.71 0.16 9.07
CA ARG A 38 -9.05 -0.15 10.35
C ARG A 38 -9.95 -0.99 11.26
N LYS A 39 -11.25 -0.87 11.10
CA LYS A 39 -12.22 -1.61 11.89
C LYS A 39 -12.29 -3.08 11.49
N ASN A 40 -12.11 -3.37 10.22
CA ASN A 40 -12.29 -4.71 9.66
C ASN A 40 -10.99 -5.44 9.35
N TYR A 41 -9.86 -4.74 9.34
CA TYR A 41 -8.55 -5.30 8.99
C TYR A 41 -7.50 -4.90 10.00
N GLY A 42 -6.66 -5.83 10.39
CA GLY A 42 -5.49 -5.54 11.21
C GLY A 42 -4.44 -4.77 10.42
N LEU A 43 -3.55 -4.06 11.11
CA LEU A 43 -2.52 -3.24 10.48
C LEU A 43 -1.63 -4.06 9.53
N SER A 44 -1.25 -5.27 9.95
CA SER A 44 -0.42 -6.17 9.13
C SER A 44 -1.12 -6.54 7.82
N GLU A 45 -2.43 -6.83 7.89
CA GLU A 45 -3.23 -7.12 6.69
C GLU A 45 -3.32 -5.92 5.75
N ILE A 46 -3.58 -4.73 6.31
CA ILE A 46 -3.71 -3.50 5.53
C ILE A 46 -2.44 -3.22 4.75
N VAL A 47 -1.29 -3.29 5.41
CA VAL A 47 0.00 -3.03 4.79
C VAL A 47 0.30 -4.07 3.70
N SER A 48 0.16 -5.35 4.02
CA SER A 48 0.46 -6.44 3.08
C SER A 48 -0.47 -6.41 1.87
N LEU A 49 -1.77 -6.25 2.09
CA LEU A 49 -2.74 -6.21 1.00
C LEU A 49 -2.54 -4.98 0.10
N GLY A 50 -2.28 -3.82 0.69
CA GLY A 50 -2.05 -2.59 -0.08
C GLY A 50 -0.82 -2.69 -0.96
N ILE A 51 0.29 -3.15 -0.42
CA ILE A 51 1.53 -3.33 -1.17
C ILE A 51 1.34 -4.35 -2.28
N ASN A 52 0.76 -5.50 -1.96
CA ASN A 52 0.56 -6.57 -2.93
C ASN A 52 -0.51 -6.24 -3.99
N ALA A 53 -1.43 -5.33 -3.68
CA ALA A 53 -2.39 -4.83 -4.67
C ALA A 53 -1.71 -4.00 -5.77
N GLY A 54 -0.54 -3.47 -5.52
CA GLY A 54 0.20 -2.68 -6.50
C GLY A 54 0.27 -1.19 -6.19
N GLU A 55 -0.12 -0.80 -4.99
CA GLU A 55 -0.01 0.58 -4.53
C GLU A 55 1.43 0.89 -4.14
N ASN A 56 1.86 2.12 -4.40
CA ASN A 56 3.24 2.54 -4.21
C ASN A 56 3.43 3.35 -2.92
N ILE A 57 2.42 4.09 -2.50
CA ILE A 57 2.43 4.90 -1.29
C ILE A 57 1.20 4.58 -0.48
N LEU A 58 1.41 4.23 0.79
CA LEU A 58 0.32 3.96 1.73
C LEU A 58 0.15 5.17 2.64
N LEU A 59 -1.06 5.74 2.65
CA LEU A 59 -1.37 6.93 3.43
C LEU A 59 -2.05 6.57 4.74
N PHE A 60 -1.50 7.04 5.85
CA PHE A 60 -2.09 6.90 7.19
C PHE A 60 -2.13 8.26 7.86
N SER A 61 -3.31 8.77 8.21
CA SER A 61 -3.43 10.04 8.90
C SER A 61 -2.97 9.99 10.36
N ASN A 62 -3.08 8.80 10.97
CA ASN A 62 -2.70 8.56 12.37
C ASN A 62 -3.41 9.50 13.36
N ARG A 63 -4.64 9.91 13.03
CA ARG A 63 -5.34 10.94 13.85
C ARG A 63 -6.41 10.37 14.78
N PHE A 64 -6.96 9.18 14.51
CA PHE A 64 -8.04 8.60 15.31
C PHE A 64 -7.52 7.95 16.59
N GLU A 65 -6.48 7.14 16.47
CA GLU A 65 -5.76 6.56 17.60
C GLU A 65 -4.29 6.91 17.40
N HIS A 66 -3.91 8.13 17.79
CA HIS A 66 -2.55 8.62 17.54
C HIS A 66 -1.50 7.68 18.12
N ASP A 67 -0.75 7.02 17.28
CA ASP A 67 0.31 6.10 17.65
C ASP A 67 1.66 6.67 17.22
N LYS A 68 2.46 7.07 18.19
CA LYS A 68 3.79 7.65 17.95
C LYS A 68 4.76 6.68 17.31
N LYS A 69 4.46 5.37 17.40
CA LYS A 69 5.32 4.31 16.84
C LYS A 69 4.75 3.69 15.56
N LEU A 70 3.79 4.35 14.93
CA LEU A 70 3.12 3.78 13.75
C LEU A 70 4.12 3.49 12.62
N VAL A 71 5.03 4.41 12.33
CA VAL A 71 6.04 4.22 11.29
C VAL A 71 6.94 3.02 11.60
N ASP A 72 7.37 2.89 12.85
CA ASP A 72 8.19 1.75 13.28
C ASP A 72 7.43 0.43 13.15
N LYS A 73 6.15 0.42 13.52
CA LYS A 73 5.30 -0.77 13.39
C LYS A 73 5.13 -1.18 11.93
N ILE A 74 4.86 -0.22 11.06
CA ILE A 74 4.71 -0.49 9.61
C ILE A 74 6.02 -1.00 9.04
N SER A 75 7.15 -0.40 9.40
CA SER A 75 8.48 -0.86 8.95
C SER A 75 8.75 -2.30 9.36
N LEU A 76 8.42 -2.67 10.59
CA LEU A 76 8.56 -4.05 11.07
C LEU A 76 7.63 -5.01 10.32
N ILE A 77 6.41 -4.61 10.03
CA ILE A 77 5.46 -5.41 9.26
C ILE A 77 6.00 -5.69 7.86
N ILE A 78 6.53 -4.67 7.18
CA ILE A 78 7.10 -4.82 5.85
C ILE A 78 8.31 -5.76 5.90
N LYS A 79 9.21 -5.54 6.83
CA LYS A 79 10.40 -6.38 7.00
C LYS A 79 10.03 -7.84 7.26
N GLN A 80 9.09 -8.07 8.17
CA GLN A 80 8.62 -9.42 8.48
C GLN A 80 7.89 -10.04 7.29
N GLY A 81 7.09 -9.25 6.58
CA GLY A 81 6.39 -9.72 5.38
C GLY A 81 7.35 -10.16 4.27
N LEU A 82 8.47 -9.45 4.10
CA LEU A 82 9.53 -9.83 3.16
C LEU A 82 10.20 -11.14 3.58
N ILE A 83 10.49 -11.30 4.87
CA ILE A 83 11.11 -12.53 5.40
C ILE A 83 10.17 -13.72 5.22
N ASP A 84 8.90 -13.56 5.55
CA ASP A 84 7.90 -14.64 5.53
C ASP A 84 7.30 -14.91 4.14
N GLY A 85 7.59 -14.06 3.16
CA GLY A 85 7.09 -14.21 1.81
C GLY A 85 5.69 -13.64 1.56
N TYR A 86 5.11 -12.90 2.50
CA TYR A 86 3.81 -12.24 2.31
C TYR A 86 3.92 -10.97 1.47
N ILE A 87 5.10 -10.36 1.43
CA ILE A 87 5.36 -9.16 0.64
C ILE A 87 6.48 -9.47 -0.34
N SER A 88 6.21 -9.18 -1.63
CA SER A 88 7.17 -9.45 -2.70
C SER A 88 8.26 -8.38 -2.74
N PRO A 89 9.56 -8.76 -2.78
CA PRO A 89 10.65 -7.78 -2.96
C PRO A 89 10.50 -6.99 -4.26
N GLU A 90 9.98 -7.61 -5.32
CA GLU A 90 9.76 -6.94 -6.60
C GLU A 90 8.77 -5.79 -6.49
N ARG A 91 7.73 -5.95 -5.66
CA ARG A 91 6.76 -4.88 -5.39
C ARG A 91 7.41 -3.69 -4.71
N ILE A 92 8.28 -3.93 -3.73
CA ILE A 92 8.99 -2.87 -3.03
C ILE A 92 9.93 -2.13 -3.97
N ASN A 93 10.70 -2.86 -4.78
CA ASN A 93 11.63 -2.28 -5.74
C ASN A 93 10.89 -1.48 -6.83
N ASP A 94 9.79 -2.01 -7.35
CA ASP A 94 8.96 -1.32 -8.34
C ASP A 94 8.40 -0.01 -7.79
N SER A 95 7.90 -0.02 -6.56
CA SER A 95 7.39 1.17 -5.90
C SER A 95 8.49 2.21 -5.69
N TYR A 96 9.66 1.78 -5.24
CA TYR A 96 10.80 2.66 -5.06
C TYR A 96 11.17 3.35 -6.38
N ASP A 97 11.30 2.58 -7.45
CA ASP A 97 11.67 3.10 -8.77
C ASP A 97 10.64 4.10 -9.29
N LYS A 98 9.35 3.81 -9.13
CA LYS A 98 8.27 4.70 -9.56
C LYS A 98 8.29 6.02 -8.77
N ILE A 99 8.50 5.95 -7.46
CA ILE A 99 8.57 7.13 -6.61
C ILE A 99 9.77 7.99 -6.97
N ILE A 100 10.93 7.40 -7.17
CA ILE A 100 12.14 8.12 -7.56
C ILE A 100 11.95 8.80 -8.92
N LYS A 101 11.34 8.10 -9.88
CA LYS A 101 11.03 8.67 -11.19
C LYS A 101 10.09 9.87 -11.07
N LEU A 102 9.06 9.77 -10.24
CA LEU A 102 8.14 10.88 -9.99
C LEU A 102 8.86 12.08 -9.38
N LYS A 103 9.71 11.85 -8.38
CA LYS A 103 10.48 12.93 -7.72
C LYS A 103 11.39 13.66 -8.68
N LYS A 104 11.94 12.99 -9.69
CA LYS A 104 12.78 13.63 -10.71
C LYS A 104 12.00 14.56 -11.64
N THR A 105 10.70 14.37 -11.77
CA THR A 105 9.85 15.23 -12.59
C THR A 105 9.34 16.46 -11.85
N ILE A 106 9.40 16.43 -10.53
CA ILE A 106 9.00 17.54 -9.67
C ILE A 106 10.24 18.38 -9.35
N LYS A 107 10.21 19.64 -9.72
CA LYS A 107 11.31 20.57 -9.44
C LYS A 107 11.01 21.50 -8.29
#